data_370dff90e7fd4e814cb41a47d681a477
#
_entry.id   370dff90e7fd4e814cb41a47d681a477
#
_cell.length_a   1.000
_cell.length_b   1.000
_cell.length_c   1.000
_cell.angle_alpha   90.00
_cell.angle_beta   90.00
_cell.angle_gamma   90.00
#
_symmetry.space_group_name_H-M   'P 1'
#
loop_
_entity.id
_entity.type
_entity.pdbx_description
1 polymer ?
#
loop_
_entity_poly.entity_id
_entity_poly.type
_entity_poly.pdbx_seq_one_letter_code
_entity_poly.pdbx_strand_id
1 'polypeptide(L)'
;METKKEEEKKLELVTTHICTATDIGVFGNMFGGKMMSIIDLSSGAYASQVCDTPRMVTVKIDEMVFKNPVKVGNIIKLYATVKEFGNTSVTLYIEVRKHNVYTGKQEVVVHTTIKFVRIDDEGNPIPISTRVKKRYEERVSKHGKGLLSSEELVEEKNSKP
;
A
#
# COMPACT_ATOMS: atom_id res chain seq x y z
N MET A 1 21.92 0.85 -4.24
CA MET A 1 21.81 1.74 -3.05
C MET A 1 20.94 2.96 -3.29
N GLU A 2 20.97 3.58 -4.43
CA GLU A 2 20.09 4.73 -4.78
C GLU A 2 18.61 4.35 -4.87
N THR A 3 18.26 3.21 -5.43
CA THR A 3 16.89 2.73 -5.57
C THR A 3 16.15 2.52 -4.24
N LYS A 4 16.80 2.01 -3.19
CA LYS A 4 16.19 1.84 -1.87
C LYS A 4 15.88 3.16 -1.17
N LYS A 5 16.75 4.17 -1.32
CA LYS A 5 16.54 5.50 -0.74
C LYS A 5 15.45 6.30 -1.48
N GLU A 6 15.29 6.06 -2.78
CA GLU A 6 14.21 6.68 -3.56
C GLU A 6 12.85 6.06 -3.28
N GLU A 7 12.79 4.73 -3.05
CA GLU A 7 11.56 4.05 -2.64
C GLU A 7 11.10 4.46 -1.23
N GLU A 8 12.03 4.62 -0.28
CA GLU A 8 11.71 5.11 1.07
C GLU A 8 11.09 6.52 1.07
N LYS A 9 11.50 7.38 0.15
CA LYS A 9 10.95 8.74 0.02
C LYS A 9 9.53 8.80 -0.53
N LYS A 10 9.07 7.72 -1.16
CA LYS A 10 7.76 7.63 -1.82
C LYS A 10 6.74 6.80 -1.03
N LEU A 11 7.17 6.17 0.06
CA LEU A 11 6.28 5.38 0.92
C LEU A 11 5.26 6.29 1.61
N GLU A 12 3.99 5.98 1.46
CA GLU A 12 2.91 6.65 2.16
C GLU A 12 2.14 5.70 3.07
N LEU A 13 1.71 6.21 4.21
CA LEU A 13 0.92 5.45 5.17
C LEU A 13 -0.47 5.16 4.59
N VAL A 14 -0.80 3.89 4.47
CA VAL A 14 -2.11 3.43 3.97
C VAL A 14 -3.06 3.12 5.09
N THR A 15 -2.60 2.38 6.11
CA THR A 15 -3.42 2.00 7.26
C THR A 15 -2.59 1.77 8.51
N THR A 16 -3.26 1.88 9.64
CA THR A 16 -2.73 1.52 10.96
C THR A 16 -3.67 0.51 11.59
N HIS A 17 -3.12 -0.56 12.14
CA HIS A 17 -3.86 -1.65 12.78
C HIS A 17 -3.28 -1.97 14.16
N ILE A 18 -4.14 -2.20 15.15
CA ILE A 18 -3.74 -2.73 16.45
C ILE A 18 -3.95 -4.24 16.43
N CYS A 19 -2.90 -4.99 16.72
CA CYS A 19 -2.99 -6.44 16.86
C CYS A 19 -3.85 -6.80 18.06
N THR A 20 -4.94 -7.47 17.81
CA THR A 20 -5.91 -7.90 18.84
C THR A 20 -5.78 -9.40 19.14
N ALA A 21 -6.46 -9.86 20.17
CA ALA A 21 -6.47 -11.28 20.54
C ALA A 21 -7.02 -12.19 19.42
N THR A 22 -7.91 -11.67 18.55
CA THR A 22 -8.45 -12.41 17.41
C THR A 22 -7.49 -12.52 16.23
N ASP A 23 -6.40 -11.76 16.24
CA ASP A 23 -5.36 -11.77 15.19
C ASP A 23 -4.26 -12.79 15.46
N ILE A 24 -4.24 -13.39 16.67
CA ILE A 24 -3.16 -14.24 17.16
C ILE A 24 -3.33 -15.69 16.72
N GLY A 25 -2.25 -16.30 16.27
CA GLY A 25 -2.15 -17.72 15.99
C GLY A 25 -1.80 -18.54 17.25
N VAL A 26 -1.62 -19.83 17.06
CA VAL A 26 -1.43 -20.82 18.16
C VAL A 26 -0.19 -20.59 19.02
N PHE A 27 0.81 -19.86 18.53
CA PHE A 27 2.05 -19.58 19.28
C PHE A 27 2.13 -18.15 19.82
N GLY A 28 1.00 -17.43 19.89
CA GLY A 28 0.92 -16.11 20.53
C GLY A 28 1.44 -14.94 19.66
N ASN A 29 1.78 -15.17 18.42
CA ASN A 29 2.11 -14.13 17.45
C ASN A 29 0.95 -13.93 16.49
N MET A 30 0.88 -12.75 15.85
CA MET A 30 -0.09 -12.51 14.80
C MET A 30 -0.02 -13.64 13.75
N PHE A 31 -1.17 -14.21 13.43
CA PHE A 31 -1.28 -15.26 12.42
C PHE A 31 -0.89 -14.72 11.05
N GLY A 32 0.00 -15.43 10.33
CA GLY A 32 0.51 -14.99 9.03
C GLY A 32 -0.58 -14.75 8.00
N GLY A 33 -1.63 -15.58 7.98
CA GLY A 33 -2.81 -15.38 7.14
C GLY A 33 -3.59 -14.11 7.47
N LYS A 34 -3.61 -13.70 8.75
CA LYS A 34 -4.22 -12.41 9.15
C LYS A 34 -3.39 -11.23 8.63
N MET A 35 -2.08 -11.30 8.76
CA MET A 35 -1.18 -10.28 8.19
C MET A 35 -1.37 -10.18 6.67
N MET A 36 -1.42 -11.31 5.97
CA MET A 36 -1.67 -11.34 4.52
C MET A 36 -3.02 -10.71 4.16
N SER A 37 -4.07 -10.98 4.94
CA SER A 37 -5.39 -10.37 4.73
C SER A 37 -5.35 -8.85 4.89
N ILE A 38 -4.69 -8.34 5.93
CA ILE A 38 -4.52 -6.90 6.14
C ILE A 38 -3.75 -6.28 4.97
N ILE A 39 -2.69 -6.91 4.53
CA ILE A 39 -1.86 -6.46 3.41
C ILE A 39 -2.68 -6.43 2.12
N ASP A 40 -3.38 -7.50 1.79
CA ASP A 40 -4.17 -7.61 0.55
C ASP A 40 -5.29 -6.56 0.50
N LEU A 41 -6.10 -6.47 1.55
CA LEU A 41 -7.20 -5.49 1.64
C LEU A 41 -6.70 -4.04 1.57
N SER A 42 -5.68 -3.71 2.33
CA SER A 42 -5.15 -2.34 2.37
C SER A 42 -4.48 -1.95 1.07
N SER A 43 -3.73 -2.87 0.47
CA SER A 43 -3.08 -2.66 -0.83
C SER A 43 -4.09 -2.54 -1.95
N GLY A 44 -5.16 -3.34 -1.92
CA GLY A 44 -6.29 -3.25 -2.86
C GLY A 44 -6.99 -1.91 -2.80
N ALA A 45 -7.24 -1.39 -1.58
CA ALA A 45 -7.80 -0.06 -1.39
C ALA A 45 -6.88 1.03 -1.95
N TYR A 46 -5.57 0.92 -1.69
CA TYR A 46 -4.57 1.85 -2.25
C TYR A 46 -4.52 1.79 -3.78
N ALA A 47 -4.47 0.58 -4.36
CA ALA A 47 -4.48 0.39 -5.81
C ALA A 47 -5.73 1.00 -6.45
N SER A 48 -6.89 0.82 -5.82
CA SER A 48 -8.17 1.38 -6.29
C SER A 48 -8.16 2.91 -6.29
N GLN A 49 -7.61 3.52 -5.26
CA GLN A 49 -7.49 4.99 -5.17
C GLN A 49 -6.48 5.53 -6.19
N VAL A 50 -5.33 4.88 -6.36
CA VAL A 50 -4.32 5.28 -7.34
C VAL A 50 -4.85 5.18 -8.76
N CYS A 51 -5.63 4.14 -9.06
CA CYS A 51 -6.14 3.85 -10.41
C CYS A 51 -7.54 4.44 -10.69
N ASP A 52 -8.13 5.14 -9.72
CA ASP A 52 -9.49 5.72 -9.81
C ASP A 52 -10.58 4.71 -10.20
N THR A 53 -10.47 3.50 -9.72
CA THR A 53 -11.45 2.45 -9.99
C THR A 53 -11.49 1.41 -8.86
N PRO A 54 -12.68 0.96 -8.44
CA PRO A 54 -12.78 -0.12 -7.46
C PRO A 54 -12.52 -1.50 -8.05
N ARG A 55 -12.37 -1.61 -9.37
CA ARG A 55 -12.23 -2.86 -10.11
C ARG A 55 -10.78 -3.29 -10.27
N MET A 56 -10.08 -3.36 -9.16
CA MET A 56 -8.71 -3.85 -9.07
C MET A 56 -8.70 -5.20 -8.36
N VAL A 57 -8.12 -6.21 -9.00
CA VAL A 57 -8.02 -7.57 -8.44
C VAL A 57 -6.57 -7.96 -8.24
N THR A 58 -6.29 -8.64 -7.14
CA THR A 58 -4.97 -9.20 -6.84
C THR A 58 -4.69 -10.37 -7.77
N VAL A 59 -3.58 -10.32 -8.50
CA VAL A 59 -3.17 -11.40 -9.40
C VAL A 59 -1.87 -12.07 -8.99
N LYS A 60 -1.04 -11.37 -8.22
CA LYS A 60 0.24 -11.91 -7.76
C LYS A 60 0.68 -11.23 -6.47
N ILE A 61 1.10 -12.02 -5.51
CA ILE A 61 1.83 -11.58 -4.33
C ILE A 61 3.19 -12.27 -4.39
N ASP A 62 4.26 -11.47 -4.30
CA ASP A 62 5.61 -11.99 -4.28
C ASP A 62 5.98 -12.56 -2.90
N GLU A 63 7.20 -13.01 -2.74
CA GLU A 63 7.71 -13.57 -1.49
C GLU A 63 7.44 -12.64 -0.29
N MET A 64 6.94 -13.24 0.78
CA MET A 64 6.77 -12.57 2.08
C MET A 64 7.67 -13.27 3.10
N VAL A 65 8.60 -12.52 3.66
CA VAL A 65 9.44 -12.97 4.77
C VAL A 65 9.06 -12.18 6.00
N PHE A 66 8.53 -12.89 7.00
CA PHE A 66 8.19 -12.29 8.30
C PHE A 66 9.45 -12.18 9.14
N LYS A 67 9.92 -10.96 9.33
CA LYS A 67 11.20 -10.66 9.99
C LYS A 67 11.08 -10.56 11.50
N ASN A 68 9.95 -10.06 11.99
CA ASN A 68 9.72 -9.78 13.39
C ASN A 68 8.31 -10.20 13.81
N PRO A 69 8.14 -10.78 15.00
CA PRO A 69 6.83 -11.16 15.50
C PRO A 69 6.00 -9.94 15.88
N VAL A 70 4.69 -10.06 15.70
CA VAL A 70 3.70 -9.08 16.15
C VAL A 70 2.86 -9.70 17.26
N LYS A 71 2.78 -9.04 18.41
CA LYS A 71 2.06 -9.48 19.61
C LYS A 71 0.78 -8.69 19.81
N VAL A 72 -0.14 -9.19 20.62
CA VAL A 72 -1.32 -8.44 21.06
C VAL A 72 -0.90 -7.07 21.61
N GLY A 73 -1.60 -6.03 21.18
CA GLY A 73 -1.34 -4.65 21.57
C GLY A 73 -0.28 -3.94 20.71
N ASN A 74 0.47 -4.65 19.88
CA ASN A 74 1.37 -3.98 18.96
C ASN A 74 0.61 -3.21 17.89
N ILE A 75 1.09 -2.01 17.59
CA ILE A 75 0.59 -1.20 16.49
C ILE A 75 1.45 -1.48 15.27
N ILE A 76 0.81 -1.82 14.16
CA ILE A 76 1.45 -1.96 12.87
C ILE A 76 0.96 -0.88 11.92
N LYS A 77 1.87 -0.38 11.10
CA LYS A 77 1.60 0.60 10.05
C LYS A 77 1.98 0.01 8.71
N LEU A 78 1.06 0.05 7.77
CA LEU A 78 1.27 -0.40 6.40
C LEU A 78 1.53 0.80 5.51
N TYR A 79 2.64 0.74 4.82
CA TYR A 79 3.07 1.74 3.83
C TYR A 79 3.05 1.13 2.44
N ALA A 80 2.74 1.96 1.46
CA ALA A 80 2.73 1.55 0.07
C ALA A 80 3.32 2.62 -0.86
N THR A 81 3.82 2.19 -1.99
CA THR A 81 4.14 3.03 -3.14
C THR A 81 3.96 2.25 -4.42
N VAL A 82 3.69 2.94 -5.52
CA VAL A 82 3.68 2.30 -6.84
C VAL A 82 5.12 2.04 -7.27
N LYS A 83 5.42 0.78 -7.56
CA LYS A 83 6.68 0.35 -8.13
C LYS A 83 6.70 0.53 -9.64
N GLU A 84 5.63 0.12 -10.30
CA GLU A 84 5.47 0.26 -11.76
C GLU A 84 4.00 0.16 -12.19
N PHE A 85 3.67 0.79 -13.30
CA PHE A 85 2.45 0.57 -14.05
C PHE A 85 2.72 -0.32 -15.26
N GLY A 86 1.94 -1.39 -15.42
CA GLY A 86 1.81 -2.12 -16.67
C GLY A 86 0.71 -1.52 -17.55
N ASN A 87 0.33 -2.20 -18.62
CA ASN A 87 -0.81 -1.78 -19.46
C ASN A 87 -2.13 -1.90 -18.70
N THR A 88 -2.42 -3.07 -18.12
CA THR A 88 -3.63 -3.39 -17.36
C THR A 88 -3.40 -3.49 -15.86
N SER A 89 -2.16 -3.30 -15.41
CA SER A 89 -1.72 -3.63 -14.04
C SER A 89 -1.00 -2.48 -13.36
N VAL A 90 -1.01 -2.53 -12.04
CA VAL A 90 -0.14 -1.76 -11.17
C VAL A 90 0.55 -2.71 -10.19
N THR A 91 1.85 -2.55 -10.02
CA THR A 91 2.65 -3.27 -9.02
C THR A 91 2.99 -2.32 -7.90
N LEU A 92 2.60 -2.70 -6.68
CA LEU A 92 2.86 -1.94 -5.47
C LEU A 92 4.00 -2.57 -4.67
N TYR A 93 4.86 -1.74 -4.11
CA TYR A 93 5.73 -2.13 -3.02
C TYR A 93 5.02 -1.84 -1.70
N ILE A 94 5.00 -2.83 -0.82
CA ILE A 94 4.32 -2.79 0.47
C ILE A 94 5.32 -3.06 1.57
N GLU A 95 5.27 -2.25 2.63
CA GLU A 95 6.07 -2.44 3.82
C GLU A 95 5.21 -2.27 5.07
N VAL A 96 5.24 -3.26 5.94
CA VAL A 96 4.56 -3.22 7.23
C VAL A 96 5.60 -3.06 8.34
N ARG A 97 5.39 -2.07 9.20
CA ARG A 97 6.27 -1.74 10.33
C ARG A 97 5.52 -1.82 11.64
N LYS A 98 6.18 -2.38 12.63
CA LYS A 98 5.75 -2.29 14.03
C LYS A 98 6.18 -0.93 14.59
N HIS A 99 5.25 -0.20 15.17
CA HIS A 99 5.47 1.16 15.68
C HIS A 99 5.48 1.17 17.20
N ASN A 100 6.55 1.67 17.79
CA ASN A 100 6.62 1.93 19.22
C ASN A 100 6.13 3.34 19.49
N VAL A 101 4.98 3.46 20.17
CA VAL A 101 4.34 4.76 20.45
C VAL A 101 5.12 5.64 21.43
N TYR A 102 5.96 5.04 22.26
CA TYR A 102 6.74 5.79 23.26
C TYR A 102 7.99 6.44 22.66
N THR A 103 8.62 5.76 21.72
CA THR A 103 9.90 6.20 21.14
C THR A 103 9.78 6.71 19.70
N GLY A 104 8.66 6.42 19.03
CA GLY A 104 8.47 6.68 17.61
C GLY A 104 9.27 5.75 16.69
N LYS A 105 10.06 4.83 17.24
CA LYS A 105 10.83 3.86 16.45
C LYS A 105 9.91 2.90 15.69
N GLN A 106 10.29 2.60 14.48
CA GLN A 106 9.61 1.63 13.63
C GLN A 106 10.56 0.51 13.22
N GLU A 107 10.04 -0.70 13.22
CA GLU A 107 10.75 -1.92 12.87
C GLU A 107 9.99 -2.65 11.76
N VAL A 108 10.68 -2.98 10.67
CA VAL A 108 10.06 -3.70 9.54
C VAL A 108 9.66 -5.10 9.99
N VAL A 109 8.38 -5.43 9.82
CA VAL A 109 7.82 -6.75 10.10
C VAL A 109 7.84 -7.62 8.86
N VAL A 110 7.37 -7.08 7.74
CA VAL A 110 7.30 -7.76 6.45
C VAL A 110 7.30 -6.74 5.33
N HIS A 111 7.85 -7.11 4.20
CA HIS A 111 7.69 -6.38 2.94
C HIS A 111 7.41 -7.36 1.81
N THR A 112 6.74 -6.86 0.78
CA THR A 112 6.43 -7.63 -0.42
C THR A 112 6.09 -6.70 -1.58
N THR A 113 5.92 -7.26 -2.77
CA THR A 113 5.28 -6.58 -3.88
C THR A 113 4.00 -7.30 -4.27
N ILE A 114 2.98 -6.52 -4.62
CA ILE A 114 1.68 -7.05 -5.04
C ILE A 114 1.31 -6.44 -6.38
N LYS A 115 0.87 -7.28 -7.30
CA LYS A 115 0.34 -6.87 -8.59
C LYS A 115 -1.18 -6.94 -8.59
N PHE A 116 -1.80 -5.83 -8.97
CA PHE A 116 -3.23 -5.71 -9.20
C PHE A 116 -3.50 -5.50 -10.69
N VAL A 117 -4.59 -6.03 -11.19
CA VAL A 117 -5.05 -5.85 -12.56
C VAL A 117 -6.43 -5.20 -12.55
N ARG A 118 -6.60 -4.20 -13.43
CA ARG A 118 -7.90 -3.61 -13.69
C ARG A 118 -8.75 -4.55 -14.55
N ILE A 119 -9.99 -4.80 -14.13
CA ILE A 119 -10.93 -5.66 -14.84
C ILE A 119 -12.23 -4.92 -15.21
N ASP A 120 -12.89 -5.40 -16.24
CA ASP A 120 -14.25 -5.01 -16.60
C ASP A 120 -15.31 -5.78 -15.80
N ASP A 121 -16.58 -5.61 -16.13
CA ASP A 121 -17.70 -6.28 -15.46
C ASP A 121 -17.71 -7.80 -15.65
N GLU A 122 -17.13 -8.27 -16.74
CA GLU A 122 -17.01 -9.70 -17.09
C GLU A 122 -15.73 -10.33 -16.51
N GLY A 123 -14.88 -9.54 -15.86
CA GLY A 123 -13.63 -10.01 -15.27
C GLY A 123 -12.43 -10.02 -16.24
N ASN A 124 -12.56 -9.41 -17.41
CA ASN A 124 -11.46 -9.33 -18.36
C ASN A 124 -10.52 -8.15 -18.05
N PRO A 125 -9.19 -8.32 -18.19
CA PRO A 125 -8.24 -7.23 -18.00
C PRO A 125 -8.49 -6.09 -19.00
N ILE A 126 -8.54 -4.87 -18.50
CA ILE A 126 -8.66 -3.65 -19.31
C ILE A 126 -7.56 -2.65 -18.95
N PRO A 127 -7.13 -1.80 -19.91
CA PRO A 127 -6.04 -0.86 -19.68
C PRO A 127 -6.31 0.13 -18.55
N ILE A 128 -5.28 0.41 -17.75
CA ILE A 128 -5.27 1.54 -16.83
C ILE A 128 -5.03 2.81 -17.64
N SER A 129 -5.84 3.84 -17.38
CA SER A 129 -5.77 5.11 -18.10
C SER A 129 -4.38 5.74 -18.02
N THR A 130 -3.85 6.19 -19.16
CA THR A 130 -2.59 6.95 -19.22
C THR A 130 -2.68 8.25 -18.39
N ARG A 131 -3.84 8.86 -18.32
CA ARG A 131 -4.12 10.05 -17.50
C ARG A 131 -3.90 9.76 -16.00
N VAL A 132 -4.34 8.60 -15.52
CA VAL A 132 -4.16 8.17 -14.13
C VAL A 132 -2.68 7.98 -13.82
N LYS A 133 -1.94 7.31 -14.70
CA LYS A 133 -0.50 7.09 -14.55
C LYS A 133 0.25 8.41 -14.47
N LYS A 134 0.00 9.32 -15.40
CA LYS A 134 0.63 10.64 -15.45
C LYS A 134 0.32 11.46 -14.20
N ARG A 135 -0.92 11.46 -13.75
CA ARG A 135 -1.34 12.17 -12.52
C ARG A 135 -0.61 11.63 -11.28
N TYR A 136 -0.46 10.32 -11.15
CA TYR A 136 0.30 9.72 -10.06
C TYR A 136 1.76 10.20 -10.07
N GLU A 137 2.43 10.15 -11.22
CA GLU A 137 3.81 10.60 -11.39
C GLU A 137 3.98 12.08 -11.04
N GLU A 138 3.07 12.93 -11.50
CA GLU A 138 3.06 14.36 -11.18
C GLU A 138 2.89 14.62 -9.66
N ARG A 139 2.00 13.89 -9.00
CA ARG A 139 1.79 13.99 -7.55
C ARG A 139 3.01 13.54 -6.76
N VAL A 140 3.60 12.41 -7.13
CA VAL A 140 4.82 11.90 -6.48
C VAL A 140 5.97 12.88 -6.65
N SER A 141 6.14 13.45 -7.83
CA SER A 141 7.16 14.46 -8.10
C SER A 141 6.96 15.74 -7.25
N LYS A 142 5.70 16.17 -7.10
CA LYS A 142 5.34 17.43 -6.46
C LYS A 142 5.23 17.33 -4.92
N HIS A 143 4.70 16.22 -4.43
CA HIS A 143 4.36 16.04 -3.00
C HIS A 143 5.08 14.85 -2.35
N GLY A 144 5.85 14.06 -3.09
CA GLY A 144 6.51 12.85 -2.60
C GLY A 144 5.58 11.65 -2.37
N LYS A 145 4.29 11.76 -2.68
CA LYS A 145 3.28 10.71 -2.49
C LYS A 145 2.22 10.74 -3.59
N GLY A 146 1.62 9.59 -3.87
CA GLY A 146 0.66 9.41 -4.95
C GLY A 146 -0.77 9.82 -4.61
N LEU A 147 -1.15 9.76 -3.33
CA LEU A 147 -2.45 10.19 -2.84
C LEU A 147 -2.31 11.49 -2.07
N LEU A 148 -3.23 12.40 -2.32
CA LEU A 148 -3.32 13.68 -1.60
C LEU A 148 -4.30 13.55 -0.44
N SER A 149 -4.06 14.31 0.63
CA SER A 149 -5.03 14.49 1.70
C SER A 149 -6.28 15.21 1.18
N SER A 150 -7.37 15.17 1.95
CA SER A 150 -8.60 15.85 1.58
C SER A 150 -8.40 17.35 1.39
N GLU A 151 -7.53 17.97 2.20
CA GLU A 151 -7.19 19.39 2.13
C GLU A 151 -6.41 19.71 0.85
N GLU A 152 -5.37 18.93 0.55
CA GLU A 152 -4.58 19.06 -0.68
C GLU A 152 -5.43 18.86 -1.95
N LEU A 153 -6.43 17.95 -1.91
CA LEU A 153 -7.36 17.75 -3.02
C LEU A 153 -8.28 18.97 -3.25
N VAL A 154 -8.67 19.67 -2.19
CA VAL A 154 -9.48 20.90 -2.30
C VAL A 154 -8.64 22.02 -2.93
N GLU A 155 -7.39 22.18 -2.49
CA GLU A 155 -6.48 23.18 -3.05
C GLU A 155 -6.19 22.91 -4.54
N GLU A 156 -5.95 21.64 -4.93
CA GLU A 156 -5.74 21.27 -6.32
C GLU A 156 -6.95 21.57 -7.21
N LYS A 157 -8.16 21.39 -6.70
CA LYS A 157 -9.40 21.74 -7.42
C LYS A 157 -9.59 23.25 -7.57
N ASN A 158 -9.24 24.01 -6.55
CA ASN A 158 -9.39 25.47 -6.54
C ASN A 158 -8.30 26.18 -7.34
N SER A 159 -7.17 25.53 -7.62
CA SER A 159 -6.05 26.09 -8.38
C SER A 159 -6.15 25.88 -9.90
N LYS A 160 -7.18 25.17 -10.37
CA LYS A 160 -7.44 25.03 -11.81
C LYS A 160 -8.24 26.21 -12.31
N PRO A 161 -7.75 26.92 -13.34
CA PRO A 161 -8.49 28.02 -13.99
C PRO A 161 -9.75 27.53 -14.67
#